data_269ace1ea4875af9eae1fd666258d216
#
_entry.id   269ace1ea4875af9eae1fd666258d216
#
_cell.length_a   1.000
_cell.length_b   1.000
_cell.length_c   1.000
_cell.angle_alpha   90.00
_cell.angle_beta   90.00
_cell.angle_gamma   90.00
#
_symmetry.space_group_name_H-M   'P 1'
#
loop_
_entity.id
_entity.type
_entity.pdbx_description
1 polymer ?
#
loop_
_entity_poly.entity_id
_entity_poly.type
_entity_poly.pdbx_seq_one_letter_code
_entity_poly.pdbx_strand_id
1 'polypeptide(L)'
;MNIWKTVQYCGTLKQVVTGKTESMSVFTRRVLSAVFLGLSLLTAACGGGGGGGGTSTSPPPTNIAPTDAQSERFLTQATFGVTDSDIASVQSLGYSGWLTNQLALAPSASHQAFVETRLTQLTAANPTATLTPTEFYESFWSQVATGPDQLRQRVKFALSQIFVVSLADTNVDTRGAAAYYDMLGANAFSNYRTLLEKVTLHPMMGLYLTSLSNQKEDLATGRHPDENYAREVMQLMSIGVFKLNNDGTNQLDASGNPISSYTPEDISGLAKVLTGMSWYSPAPNANTYFGRNKDPNASVTPMVLYPAYHSISEKTFLGTTIPASTTADPAGDIKIALDTIFNHPNVGPFMAKRLIQQLVTSNPTPAYVGRVASVFNNNGSGIRGDMAAVIRAILTDSEARDISVTTSPTYGKIREPIVRLGNWMRAFGSTSTTGSFLLGSTSASTSLGQSPLTSPTVFNFYRPGYVPPGTRLGAQSLTAPEMQIVDEVTVAGYLNTLQGAVGNGVGSSSDIKASYAREVAIASDATALVDRVNRMVMNEQMSSTLRSRIVESVNAIAVPSGATVTQAQIDAALLNRSKLAVFMAMASPEYIVQR
;
A
#
# COMPACT_ATOMS: atom_id res chain seq x y z
N MET A 1 -25.05 31.00 8.31
CA MET A 1 -24.38 31.89 7.33
C MET A 1 -23.60 30.97 6.39
N ASN A 2 -24.02 30.94 5.12
CA ASN A 2 -23.67 29.86 4.17
C ASN A 2 -22.17 29.85 3.83
N ILE A 3 -21.52 28.71 4.05
CA ILE A 3 -20.14 28.35 3.66
C ILE A 3 -19.92 28.48 2.13
N TRP A 4 -20.97 28.60 1.35
CA TRP A 4 -20.99 28.66 -0.11
C TRP A 4 -20.32 29.90 -0.74
N LYS A 5 -20.08 30.96 -0.01
CA LYS A 5 -19.40 32.16 -0.58
C LYS A 5 -17.88 32.03 -0.67
N THR A 6 -17.27 31.10 0.06
CA THR A 6 -15.81 30.91 0.05
C THR A 6 -15.33 29.96 -1.06
N VAL A 7 -16.25 29.15 -1.62
CA VAL A 7 -15.92 28.17 -2.69
C VAL A 7 -15.75 28.84 -4.06
N GLN A 8 -16.22 30.07 -4.24
CA GLN A 8 -16.03 30.79 -5.52
C GLN A 8 -14.56 31.15 -5.83
N TYR A 9 -13.65 31.05 -4.85
CA TYR A 9 -12.20 31.24 -5.06
C TYR A 9 -11.45 29.97 -5.54
N CYS A 10 -12.10 28.81 -5.55
CA CYS A 10 -11.51 27.59 -6.07
C CYS A 10 -11.52 27.49 -7.62
N GLY A 11 -12.17 28.44 -8.30
CA GLY A 11 -12.24 28.53 -9.77
C GLY A 11 -10.88 28.82 -10.47
N THR A 12 -9.89 29.26 -9.71
CA THR A 12 -8.55 29.57 -10.24
C THR A 12 -7.63 28.34 -10.33
N LEU A 13 -8.04 27.18 -9.82
CA LEU A 13 -7.26 25.94 -9.95
C LEU A 13 -7.29 25.34 -11.36
N LYS A 14 -8.21 25.77 -12.23
CA LYS A 14 -8.29 25.32 -13.62
C LYS A 14 -7.16 25.86 -14.52
N GLN A 15 -6.46 26.92 -14.13
CA GLN A 15 -5.42 27.54 -14.98
C GLN A 15 -4.00 26.99 -14.77
N VAL A 16 -3.77 26.16 -13.77
CA VAL A 16 -2.41 25.60 -13.51
C VAL A 16 -2.18 24.29 -14.24
N VAL A 17 -3.23 23.65 -14.78
CA VAL A 17 -3.13 22.34 -15.45
C VAL A 17 -3.13 22.45 -16.98
N THR A 18 -3.55 23.60 -17.57
CA THR A 18 -3.51 23.81 -19.01
C THR A 18 -2.56 24.96 -19.35
N GLY A 19 -1.27 24.65 -19.44
CA GLY A 19 -0.26 25.55 -19.98
C GLY A 19 -0.44 25.72 -21.48
N LYS A 20 -0.91 26.88 -21.92
CA LYS A 20 -0.82 27.29 -23.31
C LYS A 20 0.64 27.52 -23.68
N THR A 21 1.05 26.84 -24.73
CA THR A 21 2.29 27.10 -25.48
C THR A 21 2.20 28.46 -26.15
N GLU A 22 3.08 29.38 -25.79
CA GLU A 22 3.50 30.44 -26.70
C GLU A 22 5.01 30.36 -26.89
N SER A 23 5.37 30.35 -28.15
CA SER A 23 6.72 30.30 -28.68
C SER A 23 7.45 31.62 -28.44
N MET A 24 8.70 31.57 -28.00
CA MET A 24 9.67 32.60 -28.38
C MET A 24 11.06 32.02 -28.58
N SER A 25 11.62 32.49 -29.67
CA SER A 25 12.81 32.13 -30.39
C SER A 25 14.13 32.17 -29.64
N VAL A 26 14.96 31.23 -30.07
CA VAL A 26 16.41 31.26 -30.29
C VAL A 26 17.14 32.58 -29.96
N PHE A 27 18.10 32.54 -29.06
CA PHE A 27 19.37 33.27 -29.21
C PHE A 27 20.57 32.47 -28.62
N THR A 28 21.61 32.58 -29.33
CA THR A 28 22.82 31.86 -29.58
C THR A 28 23.89 31.90 -28.47
N ARG A 29 24.58 30.78 -28.23
CA ARG A 29 26.05 30.50 -28.10
C ARG A 29 26.99 31.47 -27.37
N ARG A 30 27.76 30.92 -26.51
CA ARG A 30 29.24 30.70 -26.46
C ARG A 30 29.85 30.90 -25.07
N VAL A 31 30.50 29.84 -24.60
CA VAL A 31 31.94 29.64 -24.32
C VAL A 31 32.52 30.35 -23.10
N LEU A 32 33.03 29.65 -22.11
CA LEU A 32 34.47 29.44 -21.86
C LEU A 32 34.75 28.53 -20.66
N SER A 33 35.65 27.58 -20.91
CA SER A 33 36.32 26.74 -19.92
C SER A 33 37.30 27.55 -19.07
N ALA A 34 37.47 27.16 -17.81
CA ALA A 34 38.73 27.44 -17.07
C ALA A 34 38.99 26.29 -16.09
N VAL A 35 40.07 25.61 -16.38
CA VAL A 35 40.77 24.62 -15.57
C VAL A 35 41.56 25.35 -14.48
N PHE A 36 41.52 24.86 -13.23
CA PHE A 36 42.62 25.05 -12.30
C PHE A 36 42.91 23.76 -11.53
N LEU A 37 44.05 23.17 -11.86
CA LEU A 37 44.75 22.18 -11.11
C LEU A 37 45.43 22.85 -9.91
N GLY A 38 45.39 22.23 -8.74
CA GLY A 38 46.17 22.64 -7.58
C GLY A 38 46.61 21.40 -6.79
N LEU A 39 47.80 20.96 -7.06
CA LEU A 39 48.55 19.86 -6.43
C LEU A 39 49.36 20.46 -5.25
N SER A 40 49.35 19.80 -4.07
CA SER A 40 50.41 19.94 -3.03
C SER A 40 50.30 18.78 -2.06
N LEU A 41 51.05 17.86 -2.16
CA LEU A 41 52.31 17.36 -1.60
C LEU A 41 52.38 17.20 -0.07
N LEU A 42 52.65 15.94 0.26
CA LEU A 42 53.06 15.32 1.53
C LEU A 42 54.21 16.04 2.24
N THR A 43 54.18 15.97 3.58
CA THR A 43 55.37 15.78 4.38
C THR A 43 55.11 14.81 5.52
N ALA A 44 55.87 13.72 5.52
CA ALA A 44 55.98 12.79 6.64
C ALA A 44 57.01 13.34 7.63
N ALA A 45 56.74 13.21 8.91
CA ALA A 45 57.78 13.29 9.94
C ALA A 45 57.53 12.21 11.00
N CYS A 46 58.43 11.27 11.09
CA CYS A 46 58.59 10.32 12.19
C CYS A 46 59.12 11.03 13.44
N GLY A 47 58.60 10.68 14.61
CA GLY A 47 59.17 10.96 15.91
C GLY A 47 58.49 10.12 16.97
N GLY A 48 59.21 9.13 17.50
CA GLY A 48 58.73 8.18 18.47
C GLY A 48 58.78 8.68 19.92
N GLY A 49 58.05 7.98 20.77
CA GLY A 49 58.31 7.92 22.20
C GLY A 49 57.08 7.92 23.10
N GLY A 50 56.78 6.77 23.70
CA GLY A 50 56.37 6.69 25.12
C GLY A 50 54.88 6.69 25.46
N GLY A 51 54.32 5.53 25.71
CA GLY A 51 53.47 5.04 26.77
C GLY A 51 52.35 5.94 27.36
N GLY A 52 51.13 5.44 27.20
CA GLY A 52 49.95 5.90 27.93
C GLY A 52 48.70 5.29 27.32
N GLY A 53 48.26 4.10 27.82
CA GLY A 53 47.02 3.48 27.43
C GLY A 53 45.80 4.32 27.87
N GLY A 54 45.32 5.15 26.96
CA GLY A 54 43.99 5.77 27.06
C GLY A 54 43.08 5.10 26.03
N THR A 55 42.24 4.20 26.50
CA THR A 55 41.07 3.76 25.70
C THR A 55 40.18 4.96 25.46
N SER A 56 40.36 5.59 24.28
CA SER A 56 39.34 6.51 23.78
C SER A 56 38.07 5.70 23.46
N THR A 57 37.26 5.47 24.47
CA THR A 57 35.85 5.10 24.24
C THR A 57 35.22 6.30 23.56
N SER A 58 35.06 6.23 22.25
CA SER A 58 34.12 7.10 21.55
C SER A 58 32.81 6.96 22.31
N PRO A 59 32.17 8.06 22.72
CA PRO A 59 30.86 8.00 23.35
C PRO A 59 29.95 7.20 22.42
N PRO A 60 29.10 6.31 22.97
CA PRO A 60 28.13 5.58 22.16
C PRO A 60 27.35 6.61 21.34
N PRO A 61 26.99 6.33 20.07
CA PRO A 61 26.24 7.25 19.27
C PRO A 61 25.01 7.66 20.05
N THR A 62 24.90 8.94 20.37
CA THR A 62 23.70 9.49 21.02
C THR A 62 22.54 9.19 20.10
N ASN A 63 21.67 8.31 20.54
CA ASN A 63 20.45 7.95 19.81
C ASN A 63 19.54 9.20 19.86
N ILE A 64 19.74 10.14 18.94
CA ILE A 64 18.94 11.35 18.85
C ILE A 64 17.53 10.90 18.49
N ALA A 65 16.58 11.14 19.40
CA ALA A 65 15.17 10.84 19.16
C ALA A 65 14.69 11.54 17.88
N PRO A 66 13.91 10.88 17.03
CA PRO A 66 13.33 11.52 15.86
C PRO A 66 12.51 12.75 16.25
N THR A 67 12.57 13.81 15.46
CA THR A 67 11.69 14.99 15.63
C THR A 67 10.24 14.63 15.35
N ASP A 68 9.29 15.53 15.65
CA ASP A 68 7.87 15.38 15.31
C ASP A 68 7.73 15.09 13.80
N ALA A 69 8.23 15.96 12.94
CA ALA A 69 8.16 15.81 11.48
C ALA A 69 8.77 14.50 10.96
N GLN A 70 9.88 14.07 11.54
CA GLN A 70 10.52 12.79 11.18
C GLN A 70 9.67 11.58 11.62
N SER A 71 9.06 11.65 12.80
CA SER A 71 8.17 10.61 13.33
C SER A 71 6.89 10.51 12.51
N GLU A 72 6.28 11.64 12.18
CA GLU A 72 5.07 11.72 11.36
C GLU A 72 5.30 11.19 9.94
N ARG A 73 6.40 11.58 9.30
CA ARG A 73 6.77 11.08 7.97
C ARG A 73 6.96 9.56 7.97
N PHE A 74 7.62 9.02 8.99
CA PHE A 74 7.76 7.57 9.17
C PHE A 74 6.40 6.89 9.35
N LEU A 75 5.54 7.41 10.23
CA LEU A 75 4.22 6.86 10.52
C LEU A 75 3.27 6.94 9.33
N THR A 76 3.34 8.01 8.53
CA THR A 76 2.56 8.16 7.28
C THR A 76 2.89 7.05 6.28
N GLN A 77 4.13 6.58 6.23
CA GLN A 77 4.55 5.47 5.37
C GLN A 77 4.17 4.10 5.95
N ALA A 78 4.23 3.98 7.28
CA ALA A 78 4.11 2.72 8.01
C ALA A 78 2.68 2.37 8.47
N THR A 79 1.74 3.33 8.46
CA THR A 79 0.39 3.21 9.01
C THR A 79 -0.67 3.81 8.08
N PHE A 80 -1.95 3.70 8.44
CA PHE A 80 -3.03 4.42 7.75
C PHE A 80 -3.15 5.90 8.16
N GLY A 81 -2.43 6.34 9.19
CA GLY A 81 -2.46 7.73 9.65
C GLY A 81 -1.80 7.89 11.01
N VAL A 82 -1.42 9.10 11.30
CA VAL A 82 -0.64 9.49 12.46
C VAL A 82 -1.56 9.78 13.65
N THR A 83 -1.14 9.40 14.86
CA THR A 83 -1.75 9.84 16.13
C THR A 83 -0.67 10.45 17.03
N ASP A 84 -1.06 11.32 17.97
CA ASP A 84 -0.10 11.89 18.94
C ASP A 84 0.61 10.80 19.77
N SER A 85 -0.11 9.71 20.09
CA SER A 85 0.49 8.57 20.81
C SER A 85 1.50 7.79 19.98
N ASP A 86 1.26 7.65 18.65
CA ASP A 86 2.22 7.01 17.75
C ASP A 86 3.49 7.86 17.61
N ILE A 87 3.36 9.20 17.49
CA ILE A 87 4.50 10.13 17.46
C ILE A 87 5.35 9.95 18.72
N ALA A 88 4.73 10.05 19.91
CA ALA A 88 5.42 9.88 21.16
C ALA A 88 6.10 8.51 21.30
N SER A 89 5.46 7.45 20.78
CA SER A 89 6.03 6.11 20.74
C SER A 89 7.28 6.02 19.85
N VAL A 90 7.24 6.62 18.65
CA VAL A 90 8.41 6.65 17.75
C VAL A 90 9.54 7.46 18.36
N GLN A 91 9.25 8.59 19.00
CA GLN A 91 10.26 9.43 19.64
C GLN A 91 10.93 8.71 20.81
N SER A 92 10.18 7.97 21.60
CA SER A 92 10.72 7.25 22.77
C SER A 92 11.52 6.01 22.40
N LEU A 93 11.11 5.27 21.36
CA LEU A 93 11.67 3.97 20.97
C LEU A 93 12.66 4.06 19.78
N GLY A 94 12.64 5.17 19.08
CA GLY A 94 13.25 5.28 17.75
C GLY A 94 12.53 4.41 16.71
N TYR A 95 12.89 4.56 15.43
CA TYR A 95 12.29 3.79 14.34
C TYR A 95 12.43 2.27 14.53
N SER A 96 13.63 1.83 14.92
CA SER A 96 13.92 0.40 15.07
C SER A 96 13.14 -0.24 16.22
N GLY A 97 13.03 0.45 17.36
CA GLY A 97 12.27 -0.04 18.51
C GLY A 97 10.77 -0.09 18.22
N TRP A 98 10.24 0.96 17.59
CA TRP A 98 8.82 0.99 17.16
C TRP A 98 8.51 -0.16 16.19
N LEU A 99 9.36 -0.37 15.16
CA LEU A 99 9.21 -1.48 14.22
C LEU A 99 9.27 -2.83 14.92
N THR A 100 10.19 -3.02 15.87
CA THR A 100 10.29 -4.27 16.63
C THR A 100 9.00 -4.55 17.39
N ASN A 101 8.43 -3.54 18.03
CA ASN A 101 7.16 -3.69 18.74
C ASN A 101 6.01 -4.01 17.78
N GLN A 102 5.88 -3.27 16.66
CA GLN A 102 4.80 -3.51 15.69
C GLN A 102 4.89 -4.87 15.00
N LEU A 103 6.10 -5.34 14.68
CA LEU A 103 6.33 -6.66 14.08
C LEU A 103 5.96 -7.80 15.05
N ALA A 104 6.10 -7.57 16.36
CA ALA A 104 5.79 -8.56 17.41
C ALA A 104 4.30 -8.62 17.77
N LEU A 105 3.50 -7.60 17.39
CA LEU A 105 2.07 -7.60 17.70
C LEU A 105 1.36 -8.76 16.98
N ALA A 106 0.46 -9.42 17.70
CA ALA A 106 -0.48 -10.34 17.09
C ALA A 106 -1.37 -9.59 16.07
N PRO A 107 -1.88 -10.26 15.03
CA PRO A 107 -2.89 -9.69 14.16
C PRO A 107 -4.11 -9.22 14.96
N SER A 108 -4.72 -8.11 14.56
CA SER A 108 -6.04 -7.69 15.03
C SER A 108 -7.09 -8.79 14.79
N ALA A 109 -8.30 -8.61 15.34
CA ALA A 109 -9.38 -9.58 15.20
C ALA A 109 -9.60 -9.98 13.72
N SER A 110 -9.94 -11.26 13.49
CA SER A 110 -10.14 -11.81 12.16
C SER A 110 -11.34 -11.15 11.46
N HIS A 111 -11.14 -10.71 10.22
CA HIS A 111 -12.22 -10.23 9.34
C HIS A 111 -13.20 -11.35 9.03
N GLN A 112 -12.71 -12.59 8.81
CA GLN A 112 -13.57 -13.77 8.62
C GLN A 112 -14.48 -14.00 9.82
N ALA A 113 -13.93 -14.02 11.05
CA ALA A 113 -14.74 -14.22 12.26
C ALA A 113 -15.75 -13.08 12.46
N PHE A 114 -15.39 -11.86 12.10
CA PHE A 114 -16.31 -10.72 12.14
C PHE A 114 -17.49 -10.90 11.18
N VAL A 115 -17.24 -11.22 9.91
CA VAL A 115 -18.33 -11.39 8.92
C VAL A 115 -19.21 -12.60 9.25
N GLU A 116 -18.66 -13.67 9.84
CA GLU A 116 -19.43 -14.83 10.32
C GLU A 116 -20.34 -14.47 11.50
N THR A 117 -19.85 -13.64 12.42
CA THR A 117 -20.65 -13.08 13.52
C THR A 117 -21.78 -12.21 12.97
N ARG A 118 -21.48 -11.36 11.97
CA ARG A 118 -22.51 -10.52 11.31
C ARG A 118 -23.53 -11.36 10.57
N LEU A 119 -23.12 -12.43 9.88
CA LEU A 119 -24.06 -13.35 9.24
C LEU A 119 -25.04 -13.97 10.26
N THR A 120 -24.51 -14.40 11.42
CA THR A 120 -25.35 -14.95 12.50
C THR A 120 -26.38 -13.93 12.98
N GLN A 121 -25.99 -12.66 13.16
CA GLN A 121 -26.89 -11.57 13.54
C GLN A 121 -27.95 -11.27 12.47
N LEU A 122 -27.52 -11.21 11.21
CA LEU A 122 -28.41 -10.97 10.07
C LEU A 122 -29.45 -12.06 9.91
N THR A 123 -29.03 -13.34 10.00
CA THR A 123 -29.93 -14.50 9.85
C THR A 123 -30.88 -14.67 11.05
N ALA A 124 -30.48 -14.22 12.25
CA ALA A 124 -31.39 -14.17 13.39
C ALA A 124 -32.55 -13.17 13.17
N ALA A 125 -32.29 -12.07 12.48
CA ALA A 125 -33.31 -11.07 12.13
C ALA A 125 -34.09 -11.45 10.85
N ASN A 126 -33.41 -12.04 9.86
CA ASN A 126 -33.98 -12.52 8.61
C ASN A 126 -33.32 -13.83 8.18
N PRO A 127 -33.99 -15.00 8.28
CA PRO A 127 -33.39 -16.30 7.98
C PRO A 127 -32.84 -16.46 6.55
N THR A 128 -33.24 -15.61 5.61
CA THR A 128 -32.75 -15.61 4.21
C THR A 128 -31.63 -14.60 3.95
N ALA A 129 -31.17 -13.90 4.98
CA ALA A 129 -30.11 -12.91 4.83
C ALA A 129 -28.79 -13.57 4.43
N THR A 130 -28.04 -12.89 3.58
CA THR A 130 -26.72 -13.28 3.12
C THR A 130 -25.71 -12.17 3.37
N LEU A 131 -24.44 -12.53 3.42
CA LEU A 131 -23.34 -11.55 3.49
C LEU A 131 -23.26 -10.75 2.19
N THR A 132 -22.94 -9.48 2.35
CA THR A 132 -22.55 -8.57 1.28
C THR A 132 -21.12 -8.06 1.54
N PRO A 133 -20.45 -7.42 0.61
CA PRO A 133 -19.15 -6.80 0.89
C PRO A 133 -19.16 -5.78 2.04
N THR A 134 -20.32 -5.24 2.41
CA THR A 134 -20.47 -4.23 3.46
C THR A 134 -19.95 -4.70 4.81
N GLU A 135 -20.18 -5.97 5.18
CA GLU A 135 -19.72 -6.53 6.45
C GLU A 135 -18.19 -6.63 6.50
N PHE A 136 -17.54 -6.91 5.36
CA PHE A 136 -16.08 -6.85 5.27
C PHE A 136 -15.57 -5.41 5.39
N TYR A 137 -16.22 -4.44 4.72
CA TYR A 137 -15.80 -3.03 4.82
C TYR A 137 -15.95 -2.48 6.23
N GLU A 138 -17.00 -2.86 6.96
CA GLU A 138 -17.18 -2.49 8.37
C GLU A 138 -15.97 -2.94 9.21
N SER A 139 -15.58 -4.20 9.08
CA SER A 139 -14.41 -4.74 9.78
C SER A 139 -13.11 -4.06 9.34
N PHE A 140 -12.92 -3.80 8.05
CA PHE A 140 -11.76 -3.12 7.51
C PHE A 140 -11.60 -1.71 8.11
N TRP A 141 -12.65 -0.88 8.06
CA TRP A 141 -12.58 0.49 8.56
C TRP A 141 -12.42 0.56 10.08
N SER A 142 -13.02 -0.38 10.80
CA SER A 142 -12.78 -0.52 12.25
C SER A 142 -11.30 -0.74 12.54
N GLN A 143 -10.63 -1.68 11.86
CA GLN A 143 -9.21 -1.96 12.08
C GLN A 143 -8.31 -0.82 11.59
N VAL A 144 -8.65 -0.16 10.49
CA VAL A 144 -7.95 1.05 10.02
C VAL A 144 -7.98 2.15 11.08
N ALA A 145 -9.13 2.41 11.66
CA ALA A 145 -9.30 3.49 12.64
C ALA A 145 -8.70 3.15 14.01
N THR A 146 -8.89 1.93 14.51
CA THR A 146 -8.66 1.58 15.92
C THR A 146 -7.65 0.44 16.15
N GLY A 147 -7.28 -0.32 15.12
CA GLY A 147 -6.38 -1.47 15.26
C GLY A 147 -5.01 -1.07 15.81
N PRO A 148 -4.44 -1.81 16.78
CA PRO A 148 -3.12 -1.51 17.35
C PRO A 148 -1.96 -1.91 16.45
N ASP A 149 -2.15 -2.88 15.56
CA ASP A 149 -1.15 -3.46 14.65
C ASP A 149 -1.07 -2.71 13.31
N GLN A 150 -0.97 -1.38 13.36
CA GLN A 150 -1.09 -0.51 12.19
C GLN A 150 -0.09 -0.82 11.08
N LEU A 151 1.15 -1.19 11.42
CA LEU A 151 2.12 -1.62 10.41
C LEU A 151 1.61 -2.85 9.65
N ARG A 152 1.05 -3.83 10.33
CA ARG A 152 0.45 -5.02 9.71
C ARG A 152 -0.73 -4.66 8.83
N GLN A 153 -1.61 -3.77 9.30
CA GLN A 153 -2.75 -3.31 8.52
C GLN A 153 -2.30 -2.64 7.21
N ARG A 154 -1.29 -1.78 7.28
CA ARG A 154 -0.76 -1.06 6.11
C ARG A 154 -0.03 -1.99 5.13
N VAL A 155 0.76 -2.94 5.64
CA VAL A 155 1.45 -3.95 4.81
C VAL A 155 0.45 -4.93 4.20
N LYS A 156 -0.55 -5.40 4.96
CA LYS A 156 -1.65 -6.25 4.48
C LYS A 156 -2.39 -5.59 3.31
N PHE A 157 -2.68 -4.29 3.42
CA PHE A 157 -3.30 -3.52 2.35
C PHE A 157 -2.38 -3.43 1.11
N ALA A 158 -1.07 -3.20 1.29
CA ALA A 158 -0.12 -3.21 0.19
C ALA A 158 -0.03 -4.58 -0.49
N LEU A 159 -0.01 -5.67 0.28
CA LEU A 159 0.00 -7.03 -0.25
C LEU A 159 -1.28 -7.36 -1.03
N SER A 160 -2.45 -6.90 -0.59
CA SER A 160 -3.72 -7.11 -1.30
C SER A 160 -3.76 -6.43 -2.68
N GLN A 161 -2.88 -5.48 -2.92
CA GLN A 161 -2.72 -4.80 -4.21
C GLN A 161 -1.63 -5.44 -5.10
N ILE A 162 -0.85 -6.38 -4.57
CA ILE A 162 0.11 -7.20 -5.32
C ILE A 162 -0.49 -8.57 -5.61
N PHE A 163 -1.10 -9.20 -4.62
CA PHE A 163 -1.81 -10.48 -4.68
C PHE A 163 -3.31 -10.21 -4.79
N VAL A 164 -3.73 -9.76 -5.96
CA VAL A 164 -5.08 -9.22 -6.16
C VAL A 164 -6.13 -10.32 -6.17
N VAL A 165 -7.14 -10.15 -5.31
CA VAL A 165 -8.46 -10.81 -5.37
C VAL A 165 -9.49 -9.70 -5.25
N SER A 166 -10.58 -9.75 -6.02
CA SER A 166 -11.54 -8.65 -6.07
C SER A 166 -12.97 -9.12 -5.81
N LEU A 167 -13.66 -8.42 -4.90
CA LEU A 167 -15.09 -8.53 -4.66
C LEU A 167 -15.96 -7.93 -5.79
N ALA A 168 -15.32 -7.31 -6.80
CA ALA A 168 -16.00 -6.95 -8.04
C ALA A 168 -16.28 -8.17 -8.93
N ASP A 169 -15.58 -9.29 -8.73
CA ASP A 169 -15.89 -10.58 -9.32
C ASP A 169 -16.96 -11.29 -8.48
N THR A 170 -18.10 -11.60 -9.09
CA THR A 170 -19.24 -12.22 -8.42
C THR A 170 -18.98 -13.66 -7.95
N ASN A 171 -17.92 -14.31 -8.41
CA ASN A 171 -17.51 -15.63 -7.93
C ASN A 171 -16.78 -15.56 -6.58
N VAL A 172 -16.24 -14.39 -6.21
CA VAL A 172 -15.55 -14.17 -4.94
C VAL A 172 -16.56 -13.81 -3.86
N ASP A 173 -16.80 -14.72 -2.93
CA ASP A 173 -17.72 -14.48 -1.82
C ASP A 173 -17.06 -13.66 -0.70
N THR A 174 -17.88 -12.91 0.06
CA THR A 174 -17.42 -12.01 1.13
C THR A 174 -16.69 -12.75 2.25
N ARG A 175 -17.13 -13.95 2.63
CA ARG A 175 -16.52 -14.77 3.68
C ARG A 175 -15.13 -15.23 3.24
N GLY A 176 -15.02 -15.73 2.02
CA GLY A 176 -13.76 -16.14 1.41
C GLY A 176 -12.79 -14.97 1.22
N ALA A 177 -13.27 -13.80 0.78
CA ALA A 177 -12.48 -12.59 0.65
C ALA A 177 -11.94 -12.10 2.00
N ALA A 178 -12.76 -12.16 3.06
CA ALA A 178 -12.33 -11.84 4.42
C ALA A 178 -11.22 -12.78 4.91
N ALA A 179 -11.38 -14.10 4.69
CA ALA A 179 -10.35 -15.09 5.00
C ALA A 179 -9.07 -14.88 4.21
N TYR A 180 -9.18 -14.53 2.92
CA TYR A 180 -8.04 -14.20 2.08
C TYR A 180 -7.27 -12.98 2.62
N TYR A 181 -7.98 -11.93 3.00
CA TYR A 181 -7.37 -10.73 3.57
C TYR A 181 -6.71 -11.00 4.93
N ASP A 182 -7.32 -11.85 5.77
CA ASP A 182 -6.71 -12.31 7.02
C ASP A 182 -5.43 -13.14 6.76
N MET A 183 -5.45 -14.02 5.75
CA MET A 183 -4.28 -14.81 5.36
C MET A 183 -3.11 -13.91 4.92
N LEU A 184 -3.37 -12.85 4.16
CA LEU A 184 -2.35 -11.86 3.81
C LEU A 184 -1.78 -11.17 5.05
N GLY A 185 -2.64 -10.78 6.00
CA GLY A 185 -2.25 -10.16 7.26
C GLY A 185 -1.42 -11.08 8.16
N ALA A 186 -1.82 -12.33 8.29
CA ALA A 186 -1.09 -13.33 9.08
C ALA A 186 0.32 -13.60 8.52
N ASN A 187 0.48 -13.48 7.20
CA ASN A 187 1.74 -13.72 6.50
C ASN A 187 2.49 -12.43 6.10
N ALA A 188 2.04 -11.26 6.53
CA ALA A 188 2.63 -9.97 6.15
C ALA A 188 4.13 -9.84 6.52
N PHE A 189 4.55 -10.53 7.56
CA PHE A 189 5.93 -10.54 8.10
C PHE A 189 6.56 -11.92 8.10
N SER A 190 5.94 -12.91 7.45
CA SER A 190 6.47 -14.28 7.33
C SER A 190 7.49 -14.37 6.18
N ASN A 191 7.90 -15.60 5.84
CA ASN A 191 8.70 -15.81 4.64
C ASN A 191 7.85 -15.68 3.37
N TYR A 192 8.37 -14.98 2.36
CA TYR A 192 7.69 -14.77 1.08
C TYR A 192 7.30 -16.10 0.38
N ARG A 193 8.14 -17.15 0.48
CA ARG A 193 7.83 -18.46 -0.06
C ARG A 193 6.55 -19.06 0.56
N THR A 194 6.39 -18.88 1.88
CA THR A 194 5.19 -19.30 2.61
C THR A 194 3.96 -18.49 2.17
N LEU A 195 4.11 -17.17 2.05
CA LEU A 195 3.04 -16.30 1.55
C LEU A 195 2.59 -16.73 0.15
N LEU A 196 3.54 -16.97 -0.77
CA LEU A 196 3.26 -17.39 -2.14
C LEU A 196 2.47 -18.70 -2.18
N GLU A 197 2.84 -19.67 -1.34
CA GLU A 197 2.10 -20.94 -1.22
C GLU A 197 0.68 -20.75 -0.68
N LYS A 198 0.52 -19.94 0.37
CA LYS A 198 -0.80 -19.64 0.93
C LYS A 198 -1.70 -18.92 -0.07
N VAL A 199 -1.16 -18.02 -0.88
CA VAL A 199 -1.87 -17.36 -1.99
C VAL A 199 -2.27 -18.39 -3.06
N THR A 200 -1.34 -19.24 -3.50
CA THR A 200 -1.57 -20.28 -4.52
C THR A 200 -2.69 -21.22 -4.14
N LEU A 201 -2.75 -21.64 -2.87
CA LEU A 201 -3.72 -22.61 -2.39
C LEU A 201 -5.02 -21.97 -1.86
N HIS A 202 -5.17 -20.65 -1.89
CA HIS A 202 -6.39 -20.03 -1.40
C HIS A 202 -7.52 -20.12 -2.43
N PRO A 203 -8.72 -20.63 -2.05
CA PRO A 203 -9.80 -20.85 -3.00
C PRO A 203 -10.27 -19.56 -3.71
N MET A 204 -10.23 -18.40 -3.04
CA MET A 204 -10.60 -17.13 -3.67
C MET A 204 -9.61 -16.71 -4.76
N MET A 205 -8.32 -16.98 -4.59
CA MET A 205 -7.32 -16.80 -5.64
C MET A 205 -7.57 -17.80 -6.79
N GLY A 206 -7.87 -19.05 -6.44
CA GLY A 206 -8.20 -20.09 -7.42
C GLY A 206 -9.45 -19.77 -8.25
N LEU A 207 -10.47 -19.14 -7.66
CA LEU A 207 -11.65 -18.65 -8.37
C LEU A 207 -11.31 -17.44 -9.26
N TYR A 208 -10.65 -16.44 -8.68
CA TYR A 208 -10.36 -15.17 -9.36
C TYR A 208 -9.45 -15.34 -10.57
N LEU A 209 -8.46 -16.24 -10.49
CA LEU A 209 -7.51 -16.52 -11.58
C LEU A 209 -7.66 -17.94 -12.17
N THR A 210 -8.83 -18.53 -12.05
CA THR A 210 -9.28 -19.74 -12.77
C THR A 210 -8.44 -21.01 -12.56
N SER A 211 -7.57 -21.04 -11.52
CA SER A 211 -6.79 -22.23 -11.19
C SER A 211 -7.58 -23.26 -10.37
N LEU A 212 -8.71 -22.89 -9.78
CA LEU A 212 -9.58 -23.80 -9.07
C LEU A 212 -10.29 -24.74 -10.05
N SER A 213 -10.17 -26.05 -9.83
CA SER A 213 -10.69 -27.11 -10.72
C SER A 213 -10.03 -27.13 -12.11
N ASN A 214 -8.83 -26.54 -12.26
CA ASN A 214 -8.05 -26.63 -13.48
C ASN A 214 -7.56 -28.06 -13.71
N GLN A 215 -7.98 -28.68 -14.83
CA GLN A 215 -7.72 -30.07 -15.13
C GLN A 215 -6.49 -30.24 -16.03
N LYS A 216 -5.85 -31.43 -15.89
CA LYS A 216 -4.81 -31.87 -16.81
C LYS A 216 -5.28 -31.87 -18.26
N GLU A 217 -4.35 -31.86 -19.17
CA GLU A 217 -4.56 -32.00 -20.59
C GLU A 217 -5.35 -33.25 -20.97
N ASP A 218 -6.13 -33.19 -22.03
CA ASP A 218 -6.85 -34.30 -22.61
C ASP A 218 -6.80 -34.19 -24.14
N LEU A 219 -5.94 -34.99 -24.74
CA LEU A 219 -5.70 -34.95 -26.20
C LEU A 219 -6.93 -35.38 -27.02
N ALA A 220 -7.81 -36.20 -26.42
CA ALA A 220 -9.01 -36.68 -27.13
C ALA A 220 -10.06 -35.56 -27.29
N THR A 221 -10.13 -34.65 -26.31
CA THR A 221 -11.08 -33.54 -26.33
C THR A 221 -10.40 -32.20 -26.72
N GLY A 222 -9.08 -32.19 -26.89
CA GLY A 222 -8.31 -30.95 -27.15
C GLY A 222 -8.21 -30.02 -25.93
N ARG A 223 -8.49 -30.52 -24.71
CA ARG A 223 -8.37 -29.69 -23.52
C ARG A 223 -6.92 -29.45 -23.17
N HIS A 224 -6.60 -28.20 -22.88
CA HIS A 224 -5.33 -27.75 -22.28
C HIS A 224 -5.57 -27.19 -20.88
N PRO A 225 -4.56 -27.27 -19.96
CA PRO A 225 -4.61 -26.60 -18.66
C PRO A 225 -4.83 -25.11 -18.81
N ASP A 226 -5.61 -24.51 -17.91
CA ASP A 226 -5.78 -23.05 -17.86
C ASP A 226 -4.46 -22.37 -17.42
N GLU A 227 -4.04 -21.35 -18.17
CA GLU A 227 -2.76 -20.68 -18.02
C GLU A 227 -2.84 -19.40 -17.17
N ASN A 228 -4.05 -18.94 -16.80
CA ASN A 228 -4.24 -17.61 -16.23
C ASN A 228 -3.42 -17.42 -14.95
N TYR A 229 -3.62 -18.29 -13.95
CA TYR A 229 -2.84 -18.18 -12.71
C TYR A 229 -1.34 -18.41 -12.94
N ALA A 230 -0.94 -19.31 -13.82
CA ALA A 230 0.47 -19.56 -14.16
C ALA A 230 1.13 -18.28 -14.70
N ARG A 231 0.45 -17.53 -15.55
CA ARG A 231 0.91 -16.24 -16.07
C ARG A 231 1.03 -15.20 -14.97
N GLU A 232 -0.03 -15.03 -14.16
CA GLU A 232 -0.09 -13.93 -13.20
C GLU A 232 0.81 -14.15 -11.98
N VAL A 233 1.02 -15.40 -11.56
CA VAL A 233 1.97 -15.68 -10.48
C VAL A 233 3.41 -15.31 -10.87
N MET A 234 3.79 -15.49 -12.13
CA MET A 234 5.08 -15.05 -12.66
C MET A 234 5.09 -13.53 -12.91
N GLN A 235 4.10 -13.01 -13.62
CA GLN A 235 4.09 -11.65 -14.13
C GLN A 235 3.85 -10.60 -13.06
N LEU A 236 2.81 -10.78 -12.22
CA LEU A 236 2.35 -9.73 -11.30
C LEU A 236 2.76 -9.96 -9.85
N MET A 237 3.02 -11.22 -9.48
CA MET A 237 3.20 -11.58 -8.08
C MET A 237 4.64 -11.90 -7.70
N SER A 238 5.56 -12.18 -8.66
CA SER A 238 6.91 -12.68 -8.32
C SER A 238 8.05 -12.17 -9.17
N ILE A 239 8.10 -12.42 -10.48
CA ILE A 239 9.31 -12.19 -11.30
C ILE A 239 9.18 -11.04 -12.30
N GLY A 240 7.96 -10.65 -12.70
CA GLY A 240 7.74 -9.62 -13.70
C GLY A 240 8.08 -10.09 -15.13
N VAL A 241 7.86 -9.22 -16.12
CA VAL A 241 7.97 -9.56 -17.56
C VAL A 241 9.41 -9.51 -18.10
N PHE A 242 10.33 -8.79 -17.44
CA PHE A 242 11.71 -8.62 -17.89
C PHE A 242 12.71 -9.07 -16.83
N LYS A 243 13.86 -9.59 -17.27
CA LYS A 243 14.98 -9.91 -16.37
C LYS A 243 15.49 -8.63 -15.71
N LEU A 244 15.70 -8.71 -14.40
CA LEU A 244 16.11 -7.57 -13.57
C LEU A 244 17.54 -7.76 -13.05
N ASN A 245 18.27 -6.66 -12.96
CA ASN A 245 19.41 -6.53 -12.09
C ASN A 245 18.94 -6.42 -10.63
N ASN A 246 19.83 -6.62 -9.66
CA ASN A 246 19.47 -6.55 -8.24
C ASN A 246 18.95 -5.17 -7.81
N ASP A 247 19.25 -4.12 -8.55
CA ASP A 247 18.79 -2.75 -8.34
C ASP A 247 17.42 -2.45 -9.01
N GLY A 248 16.77 -3.46 -9.59
CA GLY A 248 15.47 -3.35 -10.24
C GLY A 248 15.50 -2.71 -11.62
N THR A 249 16.66 -2.45 -12.20
CA THR A 249 16.81 -2.06 -13.61
C THR A 249 16.71 -3.29 -14.51
N ASN A 250 16.22 -3.10 -15.75
CA ASN A 250 16.12 -4.20 -16.71
C ASN A 250 17.52 -4.65 -17.18
N GLN A 251 17.70 -5.97 -17.33
CA GLN A 251 18.80 -6.52 -18.10
C GLN A 251 18.49 -6.35 -19.59
N LEU A 252 19.50 -5.95 -20.36
CA LEU A 252 19.35 -5.65 -21.78
C LEU A 252 20.11 -6.67 -22.62
N ASP A 253 19.57 -6.98 -23.80
CA ASP A 253 20.25 -7.75 -24.84
C ASP A 253 21.35 -6.92 -25.56
N ALA A 254 22.06 -7.53 -26.51
CA ALA A 254 23.10 -6.86 -27.28
C ALA A 254 22.57 -5.68 -28.13
N SER A 255 21.28 -5.59 -28.37
CA SER A 255 20.60 -4.52 -29.11
C SER A 255 20.03 -3.44 -28.18
N GLY A 256 20.18 -3.58 -26.86
CA GLY A 256 19.66 -2.64 -25.86
C GLY A 256 18.20 -2.84 -25.49
N ASN A 257 17.55 -3.95 -25.88
CA ASN A 257 16.18 -4.25 -25.52
C ASN A 257 16.11 -5.04 -24.19
N PRO A 258 15.06 -4.83 -23.38
CA PRO A 258 14.82 -5.64 -22.18
C PRO A 258 14.65 -7.13 -22.51
N ILE A 259 15.35 -7.99 -21.77
CA ILE A 259 15.27 -9.44 -21.93
C ILE A 259 14.03 -9.97 -21.20
N SER A 260 13.20 -10.77 -21.89
CA SER A 260 12.03 -11.43 -21.25
C SER A 260 12.47 -12.37 -20.14
N SER A 261 11.72 -12.40 -19.02
CA SER A 261 12.00 -13.25 -17.87
C SER A 261 11.48 -14.67 -18.02
N TYR A 262 10.47 -14.88 -18.85
CA TYR A 262 9.86 -16.18 -19.17
C TYR A 262 9.29 -16.16 -20.61
N THR A 263 8.97 -17.33 -21.12
CA THR A 263 8.40 -17.56 -22.46
C THR A 263 6.95 -18.08 -22.36
N PRO A 264 6.20 -18.15 -23.46
CA PRO A 264 4.89 -18.83 -23.48
C PRO A 264 4.97 -20.31 -23.07
N GLU A 265 6.06 -20.99 -23.39
CA GLU A 265 6.29 -22.39 -23.03
C GLU A 265 6.48 -22.55 -21.52
N ASP A 266 7.12 -21.59 -20.84
CA ASP A 266 7.22 -21.55 -19.37
C ASP A 266 5.83 -21.44 -18.73
N ILE A 267 4.93 -20.66 -19.33
CA ILE A 267 3.55 -20.49 -18.84
C ILE A 267 2.79 -21.81 -18.96
N SER A 268 2.83 -22.45 -20.14
CA SER A 268 2.11 -23.71 -20.38
C SER A 268 2.67 -24.86 -19.54
N GLY A 269 4.00 -24.90 -19.35
CA GLY A 269 4.66 -25.86 -18.46
C GLY A 269 4.24 -25.69 -16.99
N LEU A 270 4.22 -24.46 -16.50
CA LEU A 270 3.74 -24.16 -15.14
C LEU A 270 2.23 -24.41 -14.98
N ALA A 271 1.42 -24.15 -16.00
CA ALA A 271 -0.02 -24.44 -15.98
C ALA A 271 -0.31 -25.93 -15.75
N LYS A 272 0.49 -26.85 -16.32
CA LYS A 272 0.38 -28.28 -16.05
C LYS A 272 0.65 -28.60 -14.56
N VAL A 273 1.63 -27.93 -13.94
CA VAL A 273 1.92 -28.09 -12.50
C VAL A 273 0.72 -27.69 -11.64
N LEU A 274 0.00 -26.66 -12.05
CA LEU A 274 -1.11 -26.05 -11.29
C LEU A 274 -2.46 -26.75 -11.53
N THR A 275 -2.46 -27.92 -12.18
CA THR A 275 -3.66 -28.73 -12.36
C THR A 275 -3.98 -29.56 -11.11
N GLY A 276 -5.26 -29.95 -10.95
CA GLY A 276 -5.70 -30.85 -9.88
C GLY A 276 -5.90 -30.18 -8.52
N MET A 277 -5.78 -28.84 -8.40
CA MET A 277 -6.18 -28.10 -7.20
C MET A 277 -7.68 -27.81 -7.23
N SER A 278 -8.39 -28.05 -6.14
CA SER A 278 -9.81 -27.70 -6.05
C SER A 278 -10.28 -27.58 -4.59
N TRP A 279 -11.58 -27.41 -4.45
CA TRP A 279 -12.26 -27.19 -3.19
C TRP A 279 -11.84 -28.17 -2.10
N TYR A 280 -11.67 -27.62 -0.89
CA TYR A 280 -11.48 -28.44 0.30
C TYR A 280 -12.65 -29.43 0.46
N SER A 281 -12.28 -30.66 0.80
CA SER A 281 -13.20 -31.72 1.24
C SER A 281 -12.46 -32.67 2.17
N PRO A 282 -13.08 -33.13 3.25
CA PRO A 282 -12.51 -34.18 4.09
C PRO A 282 -12.49 -35.56 3.37
N ALA A 283 -13.26 -35.72 2.28
CA ALA A 283 -13.30 -36.91 1.44
C ALA A 283 -13.26 -36.51 -0.05
N PRO A 284 -12.07 -36.17 -0.59
CA PRO A 284 -11.92 -35.69 -1.96
C PRO A 284 -12.39 -36.72 -3.00
N ASN A 285 -13.27 -36.28 -3.90
CA ASN A 285 -13.80 -37.09 -5.00
C ASN A 285 -14.23 -36.23 -6.19
N ALA A 286 -14.71 -36.82 -7.28
CA ALA A 286 -15.10 -36.09 -8.48
C ALA A 286 -16.18 -35.00 -8.22
N ASN A 287 -17.16 -35.28 -7.37
CA ASN A 287 -18.21 -34.30 -7.08
C ASN A 287 -17.63 -33.07 -6.32
N THR A 288 -16.78 -33.31 -5.32
CA THR A 288 -16.14 -32.24 -4.56
C THR A 288 -15.14 -31.47 -5.43
N TYR A 289 -14.43 -32.14 -6.35
CA TYR A 289 -13.55 -31.46 -7.30
C TYR A 289 -14.31 -30.46 -8.16
N PHE A 290 -15.46 -30.81 -8.69
CA PHE A 290 -16.30 -29.92 -9.50
C PHE A 290 -17.24 -29.03 -8.66
N GLY A 291 -17.07 -28.97 -7.36
CA GLY A 291 -17.86 -28.14 -6.47
C GLY A 291 -19.34 -28.48 -6.33
N ARG A 292 -19.73 -29.72 -6.66
CA ARG A 292 -21.14 -30.18 -6.56
C ARG A 292 -21.58 -30.40 -5.12
N ASN A 293 -20.70 -30.89 -4.26
CA ASN A 293 -20.96 -31.12 -2.82
C ASN A 293 -19.86 -30.39 -2.02
N LYS A 294 -19.90 -29.05 -2.00
CA LYS A 294 -18.90 -28.26 -1.30
C LYS A 294 -19.05 -28.43 0.21
N ASP A 295 -17.92 -28.54 0.90
CA ASP A 295 -17.87 -28.33 2.34
C ASP A 295 -18.31 -26.87 2.65
N PRO A 296 -19.07 -26.63 3.72
CA PRO A 296 -19.47 -25.28 4.10
C PRO A 296 -18.30 -24.30 4.32
N ASN A 297 -17.11 -24.82 4.64
CA ASN A 297 -15.89 -24.05 4.84
C ASN A 297 -14.96 -24.03 3.62
N ALA A 298 -15.37 -24.59 2.48
CA ALA A 298 -14.51 -24.70 1.32
C ALA A 298 -14.03 -23.34 0.77
N SER A 299 -14.76 -22.24 0.98
CA SER A 299 -14.33 -20.90 0.55
C SER A 299 -13.26 -20.27 1.43
N VAL A 300 -13.05 -20.78 2.65
CA VAL A 300 -12.09 -20.25 3.63
C VAL A 300 -10.97 -21.24 3.98
N THR A 301 -11.10 -22.49 3.57
CA THR A 301 -10.10 -23.53 3.79
C THR A 301 -9.24 -23.67 2.53
N PRO A 302 -7.91 -23.82 2.65
CA PRO A 302 -7.04 -23.99 1.49
C PRO A 302 -7.50 -25.10 0.57
N MET A 303 -7.36 -24.92 -0.75
CA MET A 303 -7.62 -25.95 -1.75
C MET A 303 -6.83 -27.21 -1.44
N VAL A 304 -7.43 -28.37 -1.76
CA VAL A 304 -6.79 -29.68 -1.66
C VAL A 304 -6.44 -30.21 -3.04
N LEU A 305 -5.54 -31.21 -3.06
CA LEU A 305 -4.98 -31.76 -4.27
C LEU A 305 -5.73 -33.02 -4.66
N TYR A 306 -6.11 -33.09 -5.93
CA TYR A 306 -6.84 -34.23 -6.51
C TYR A 306 -5.96 -34.87 -7.59
N PRO A 307 -5.18 -35.93 -7.27
CA PRO A 307 -4.21 -36.51 -8.20
C PRO A 307 -4.82 -36.98 -9.52
N ALA A 308 -6.09 -37.44 -9.51
CA ALA A 308 -6.80 -37.86 -10.71
C ALA A 308 -6.89 -36.81 -11.81
N TYR A 309 -6.87 -35.53 -11.44
CA TYR A 309 -6.99 -34.38 -12.34
C TYR A 309 -5.67 -33.65 -12.56
N HIS A 310 -4.58 -34.10 -11.93
CA HIS A 310 -3.24 -33.50 -12.09
C HIS A 310 -2.53 -34.10 -13.32
N SER A 311 -1.79 -33.26 -14.03
CA SER A 311 -0.97 -33.65 -15.19
C SER A 311 0.17 -34.57 -14.77
N ILE A 312 0.33 -35.66 -15.53
CA ILE A 312 1.45 -36.57 -15.41
C ILE A 312 2.47 -36.44 -16.54
N SER A 313 2.21 -35.58 -17.52
CA SER A 313 3.13 -35.26 -18.60
C SER A 313 4.35 -34.50 -18.09
N GLU A 314 5.40 -34.44 -18.89
CA GLU A 314 6.54 -33.59 -18.65
C GLU A 314 6.11 -32.10 -18.52
N LYS A 315 6.73 -31.40 -17.56
CA LYS A 315 6.46 -30.01 -17.23
C LYS A 315 7.79 -29.25 -17.19
N THR A 316 8.01 -28.36 -18.15
CA THR A 316 9.22 -27.52 -18.22
C THR A 316 8.83 -26.06 -18.08
N PHE A 317 9.46 -25.34 -17.14
CA PHE A 317 9.22 -23.92 -16.83
C PHE A 317 10.45 -23.31 -16.14
N LEU A 318 10.81 -22.11 -16.49
CA LEU A 318 11.90 -21.32 -15.88
C LEU A 318 13.24 -22.10 -15.74
N GLY A 319 13.55 -22.94 -16.74
CA GLY A 319 14.75 -23.80 -16.74
C GLY A 319 14.68 -25.04 -15.85
N THR A 320 13.54 -25.30 -15.20
CA THR A 320 13.28 -26.50 -14.41
C THR A 320 12.42 -27.49 -15.19
N THR A 321 12.78 -28.77 -15.19
CA THR A 321 11.97 -29.84 -15.81
C THR A 321 11.56 -30.86 -14.77
N ILE A 322 10.26 -31.11 -14.67
CA ILE A 322 9.66 -32.22 -13.94
C ILE A 322 9.35 -33.31 -14.97
N PRO A 323 10.00 -34.49 -14.92
CA PRO A 323 9.79 -35.55 -15.90
C PRO A 323 8.35 -36.06 -15.91
N ALA A 324 7.92 -36.63 -17.05
CA ALA A 324 6.68 -37.38 -17.12
C ALA A 324 6.70 -38.57 -16.13
N SER A 325 5.56 -38.84 -15.52
CA SER A 325 5.39 -39.92 -14.53
C SER A 325 4.14 -40.73 -14.83
N THR A 326 4.13 -41.96 -14.33
CA THR A 326 2.91 -42.81 -14.34
C THR A 326 2.00 -42.57 -13.13
N THR A 327 2.53 -41.88 -12.11
CA THR A 327 1.81 -41.55 -10.87
C THR A 327 1.81 -40.05 -10.67
N ALA A 328 0.66 -39.47 -10.42
CA ALA A 328 0.54 -38.04 -10.15
C ALA A 328 1.05 -37.69 -8.74
N ASP A 329 1.93 -36.69 -8.65
CA ASP A 329 2.39 -36.08 -7.39
C ASP A 329 2.18 -34.56 -7.41
N PRO A 330 0.95 -34.07 -7.29
CA PRO A 330 0.67 -32.63 -7.33
C PRO A 330 1.35 -31.87 -6.19
N ALA A 331 1.59 -32.49 -5.04
CA ALA A 331 2.23 -31.82 -3.92
C ALA A 331 3.73 -31.58 -4.19
N GLY A 332 4.43 -32.60 -4.70
CA GLY A 332 5.83 -32.48 -5.10
C GLY A 332 6.02 -31.47 -6.23
N ASP A 333 5.18 -31.54 -7.24
CA ASP A 333 5.26 -30.66 -8.41
C ASP A 333 5.02 -29.18 -8.05
N ILE A 334 3.99 -28.89 -7.25
CA ILE A 334 3.71 -27.53 -6.75
C ILE A 334 4.86 -27.02 -5.88
N LYS A 335 5.42 -27.88 -5.01
CA LYS A 335 6.57 -27.51 -4.20
C LYS A 335 7.77 -27.11 -5.08
N ILE A 336 8.10 -27.93 -6.09
CA ILE A 336 9.20 -27.66 -7.04
C ILE A 336 8.94 -26.32 -7.76
N ALA A 337 7.72 -26.10 -8.25
CA ALA A 337 7.37 -24.89 -8.98
C ALA A 337 7.49 -23.62 -8.10
N LEU A 338 6.93 -23.64 -6.91
CA LEU A 338 7.00 -22.50 -6.01
C LEU A 338 8.43 -22.24 -5.50
N ASP A 339 9.24 -23.30 -5.32
CA ASP A 339 10.65 -23.16 -4.97
C ASP A 339 11.46 -22.58 -6.15
N THR A 340 11.17 -22.99 -7.39
CA THR A 340 11.78 -22.43 -8.61
C THR A 340 11.44 -20.94 -8.76
N ILE A 341 10.17 -20.57 -8.65
CA ILE A 341 9.74 -19.16 -8.68
C ILE A 341 10.42 -18.38 -7.55
N PHE A 342 10.35 -18.87 -6.31
CA PHE A 342 10.94 -18.18 -5.16
C PHE A 342 12.44 -17.93 -5.31
N ASN A 343 13.18 -18.87 -5.87
CA ASN A 343 14.61 -18.77 -6.05
C ASN A 343 15.02 -17.97 -7.30
N HIS A 344 14.08 -17.58 -8.16
CA HIS A 344 14.37 -16.78 -9.35
C HIS A 344 15.02 -15.43 -8.95
N PRO A 345 16.11 -14.99 -9.63
CA PRO A 345 16.83 -13.77 -9.26
C PRO A 345 15.98 -12.51 -9.22
N ASN A 346 14.94 -12.43 -10.04
CA ASN A 346 14.06 -11.25 -10.12
C ASN A 346 13.21 -11.00 -8.88
N VAL A 347 12.93 -12.03 -8.06
CA VAL A 347 11.93 -11.89 -6.97
C VAL A 347 12.35 -10.84 -5.95
N GLY A 348 13.62 -10.80 -5.58
CA GLY A 348 14.15 -9.79 -4.66
C GLY A 348 13.92 -8.37 -5.15
N PRO A 349 14.48 -7.96 -6.31
CA PRO A 349 14.30 -6.60 -6.84
C PRO A 349 12.85 -6.28 -7.23
N PHE A 350 12.08 -7.25 -7.72
CA PHE A 350 10.66 -7.07 -8.03
C PHE A 350 9.85 -6.72 -6.77
N MET A 351 9.93 -7.53 -5.73
CA MET A 351 9.18 -7.31 -4.49
C MET A 351 9.65 -6.05 -3.75
N ALA A 352 10.97 -5.79 -3.73
CA ALA A 352 11.53 -4.57 -3.17
C ALA A 352 10.91 -3.33 -3.82
N LYS A 353 10.95 -3.24 -5.15
CA LYS A 353 10.38 -2.10 -5.91
C LYS A 353 8.89 -1.96 -5.66
N ARG A 354 8.11 -3.06 -5.70
CA ARG A 354 6.66 -3.04 -5.47
C ARG A 354 6.30 -2.52 -4.09
N LEU A 355 6.95 -3.02 -3.05
CA LEU A 355 6.67 -2.61 -1.68
C LEU A 355 7.11 -1.17 -1.39
N ILE A 356 8.25 -0.73 -1.95
CA ILE A 356 8.66 0.69 -1.85
C ILE A 356 7.62 1.60 -2.51
N GLN A 357 7.13 1.23 -3.70
CA GLN A 357 6.08 2.00 -4.40
C GLN A 357 4.77 2.04 -3.61
N GLN A 358 4.41 0.98 -2.91
CA GLN A 358 3.21 0.94 -2.08
C GLN A 358 3.34 1.79 -0.81
N LEU A 359 4.52 1.85 -0.18
CA LEU A 359 4.69 2.43 1.15
C LEU A 359 5.34 3.82 1.13
N VAL A 360 6.31 4.08 0.24
CA VAL A 360 7.22 5.22 0.36
C VAL A 360 7.14 6.18 -0.83
N THR A 361 7.56 5.76 -2.04
CA THR A 361 7.68 6.65 -3.22
C THR A 361 7.43 5.89 -4.52
N SER A 362 6.84 6.57 -5.51
CA SER A 362 6.54 5.97 -6.82
C SER A 362 7.80 5.69 -7.65
N ASN A 363 8.87 6.47 -7.45
CA ASN A 363 10.11 6.37 -8.23
C ASN A 363 11.33 6.18 -7.31
N PRO A 364 11.48 5.00 -6.68
CA PRO A 364 12.68 4.72 -5.88
C PRO A 364 13.92 4.70 -6.77
N THR A 365 15.06 5.16 -6.23
CA THR A 365 16.34 5.03 -6.94
C THR A 365 16.73 3.56 -7.09
N PRO A 366 17.50 3.20 -8.14
CA PRO A 366 18.07 1.85 -8.25
C PRO A 366 18.87 1.43 -7.00
N ALA A 367 19.57 2.37 -6.39
CA ALA A 367 20.34 2.10 -5.16
C ALA A 367 19.43 1.69 -3.99
N TYR A 368 18.30 2.35 -3.81
CA TYR A 368 17.32 1.99 -2.77
C TYR A 368 16.74 0.60 -3.03
N VAL A 369 16.28 0.34 -4.27
CA VAL A 369 15.77 -0.99 -4.65
C VAL A 369 16.84 -2.06 -4.40
N GLY A 370 18.09 -1.81 -4.79
CA GLY A 370 19.19 -2.76 -4.62
C GLY A 370 19.50 -3.09 -3.16
N ARG A 371 19.47 -2.11 -2.25
CA ARG A 371 19.65 -2.36 -0.81
C ARG A 371 18.55 -3.24 -0.25
N VAL A 372 17.29 -2.94 -0.56
CA VAL A 372 16.13 -3.73 -0.09
C VAL A 372 16.12 -5.13 -0.73
N ALA A 373 16.42 -5.25 -2.02
CA ALA A 373 16.55 -6.53 -2.72
C ALA A 373 17.65 -7.41 -2.11
N SER A 374 18.74 -6.81 -1.70
CA SER A 374 19.83 -7.54 -1.01
C SER A 374 19.36 -8.12 0.33
N VAL A 375 18.54 -7.38 1.09
CA VAL A 375 17.92 -7.89 2.32
C VAL A 375 16.91 -8.99 2.03
N PHE A 376 16.12 -8.88 0.95
CA PHE A 376 15.25 -9.97 0.52
C PHE A 376 16.05 -11.23 0.18
N ASN A 377 17.17 -11.08 -0.51
CA ASN A 377 18.03 -12.21 -0.90
C ASN A 377 18.74 -12.85 0.29
N ASN A 378 19.08 -12.07 1.30
CA ASN A 378 19.68 -12.52 2.55
C ASN A 378 19.45 -11.47 3.65
N ASN A 379 18.72 -11.82 4.68
CA ASN A 379 18.38 -10.92 5.80
C ASN A 379 19.57 -10.66 6.77
N GLY A 380 20.78 -11.11 6.45
CA GLY A 380 21.96 -11.05 7.31
C GLY A 380 22.18 -12.32 8.15
N SER A 381 21.20 -13.24 8.18
CA SER A 381 21.27 -14.54 8.86
C SER A 381 21.15 -15.73 7.87
N GLY A 382 21.34 -15.48 6.58
CA GLY A 382 21.27 -16.52 5.54
C GLY A 382 19.85 -16.85 5.09
N ILE A 383 18.82 -16.11 5.51
CA ILE A 383 17.42 -16.37 5.16
C ILE A 383 17.00 -15.46 4.00
N ARG A 384 16.56 -16.08 2.89
CA ARG A 384 15.91 -15.42 1.76
C ARG A 384 14.43 -15.24 2.02
N GLY A 385 13.87 -14.10 1.59
CA GLY A 385 12.41 -13.85 1.62
C GLY A 385 11.85 -13.53 2.99
N ASP A 386 12.67 -13.12 3.97
CA ASP A 386 12.23 -12.62 5.27
C ASP A 386 11.52 -11.27 5.11
N MET A 387 10.18 -11.30 5.08
CA MET A 387 9.38 -10.09 4.86
C MET A 387 9.47 -9.10 6.01
N ALA A 388 9.68 -9.54 7.25
CA ALA A 388 9.89 -8.63 8.38
C ALA A 388 11.17 -7.82 8.17
N ALA A 389 12.27 -8.46 7.76
CA ALA A 389 13.52 -7.80 7.44
C ALA A 389 13.37 -6.83 6.24
N VAL A 390 12.64 -7.24 5.20
CA VAL A 390 12.37 -6.42 4.01
C VAL A 390 11.58 -5.15 4.38
N ILE A 391 10.49 -5.27 5.14
CA ILE A 391 9.69 -4.12 5.57
C ILE A 391 10.52 -3.18 6.46
N ARG A 392 11.32 -3.74 7.37
CA ARG A 392 12.26 -2.95 8.17
C ARG A 392 13.24 -2.19 7.26
N ALA A 393 13.87 -2.86 6.31
CA ALA A 393 14.81 -2.24 5.38
C ALA A 393 14.17 -1.12 4.57
N ILE A 394 12.94 -1.31 4.07
CA ILE A 394 12.19 -0.27 3.35
C ILE A 394 12.00 0.97 4.23
N LEU A 395 11.47 0.78 5.43
CA LEU A 395 11.05 1.91 6.27
C LEU A 395 12.20 2.61 7.02
N THR A 396 13.39 1.99 7.09
CA THR A 396 14.58 2.59 7.73
C THR A 396 15.65 3.01 6.76
N ASP A 397 15.46 2.79 5.46
CA ASP A 397 16.42 3.21 4.44
C ASP A 397 16.65 4.72 4.46
N SER A 398 17.88 5.14 4.16
CA SER A 398 18.24 6.55 4.11
C SER A 398 17.34 7.35 3.15
N GLU A 399 17.00 6.79 1.99
CA GLU A 399 16.12 7.46 1.02
C GLU A 399 14.68 7.60 1.53
N ALA A 400 14.22 6.72 2.42
CA ALA A 400 12.94 6.87 3.10
C ALA A 400 13.00 7.85 4.29
N ARG A 401 14.17 8.05 4.91
CA ARG A 401 14.33 8.82 6.16
C ARG A 401 14.91 10.21 5.96
N ASP A 402 15.80 10.40 4.99
CA ASP A 402 16.41 11.70 4.73
C ASP A 402 15.34 12.71 4.27
N ILE A 403 15.19 13.80 5.02
CA ILE A 403 14.23 14.87 4.69
C ILE A 403 14.64 15.63 3.43
N SER A 404 15.92 15.65 3.07
CA SER A 404 16.40 16.38 1.90
C SER A 404 15.85 15.85 0.58
N VAL A 405 15.52 14.54 0.52
CA VAL A 405 14.93 13.94 -0.68
C VAL A 405 13.53 14.48 -0.99
N THR A 406 12.82 15.02 0.01
CA THR A 406 11.45 15.54 -0.16
C THR A 406 11.42 16.81 -1.03
N THR A 407 12.55 17.47 -1.21
CA THR A 407 12.70 18.62 -2.11
C THR A 407 12.86 18.22 -3.56
N SER A 408 13.20 16.95 -3.84
CA SER A 408 13.31 16.45 -5.21
C SER A 408 11.96 16.44 -5.92
N PRO A 409 11.86 16.96 -7.15
CA PRO A 409 10.62 16.96 -7.92
C PRO A 409 10.19 15.55 -8.37
N THR A 410 11.07 14.55 -8.24
CA THR A 410 10.84 13.16 -8.64
C THR A 410 10.49 12.26 -7.46
N TYR A 411 10.59 12.76 -6.22
CA TYR A 411 10.31 11.99 -5.01
C TYR A 411 8.87 12.18 -4.54
N GLY A 412 8.28 11.09 -4.07
CA GLY A 412 6.94 11.04 -3.50
C GLY A 412 6.00 10.10 -4.26
N LYS A 413 4.80 10.00 -3.75
CA LYS A 413 3.69 9.24 -4.35
C LYS A 413 2.36 9.92 -4.05
N ILE A 414 1.35 9.68 -4.86
CA ILE A 414 -0.01 10.10 -4.54
C ILE A 414 -0.56 9.20 -3.43
N ARG A 415 -1.09 9.80 -2.36
CA ARG A 415 -1.83 9.06 -1.34
C ARG A 415 -3.11 8.51 -1.93
N GLU A 416 -3.32 7.23 -1.79
CA GLU A 416 -4.55 6.58 -2.23
C GLU A 416 -5.78 7.09 -1.46
N PRO A 417 -6.95 7.19 -2.09
CA PRO A 417 -8.17 7.68 -1.43
C PRO A 417 -8.51 6.93 -0.13
N ILE A 418 -8.36 5.60 -0.09
CA ILE A 418 -8.53 4.80 1.15
C ILE A 418 -7.55 5.27 2.24
N VAL A 419 -6.28 5.50 1.89
CA VAL A 419 -5.27 5.96 2.84
C VAL A 419 -5.57 7.37 3.34
N ARG A 420 -6.10 8.26 2.47
CA ARG A 420 -6.51 9.62 2.88
C ARG A 420 -7.64 9.59 3.91
N LEU A 421 -8.66 8.75 3.70
CA LEU A 421 -9.77 8.63 4.64
C LEU A 421 -9.32 7.99 5.95
N GLY A 422 -8.47 6.94 5.89
CA GLY A 422 -7.86 6.33 7.07
C GLY A 422 -7.00 7.34 7.87
N ASN A 423 -6.24 8.19 7.17
CA ASN A 423 -5.46 9.25 7.80
C ASN A 423 -6.35 10.25 8.56
N TRP A 424 -7.47 10.70 7.96
CA TRP A 424 -8.44 11.55 8.65
C TRP A 424 -9.02 10.86 9.89
N MET A 425 -9.44 9.58 9.77
CA MET A 425 -10.00 8.84 10.89
C MET A 425 -9.03 8.76 12.07
N ARG A 426 -7.76 8.50 11.81
CA ARG A 426 -6.74 8.32 12.86
C ARG A 426 -6.26 9.65 13.42
N ALA A 427 -5.90 10.59 12.55
CA ALA A 427 -5.34 11.89 12.97
C ALA A 427 -6.29 12.66 13.89
N PHE A 428 -7.59 12.52 13.68
CA PHE A 428 -8.61 13.25 14.45
C PHE A 428 -9.47 12.32 15.33
N GLY A 429 -8.97 11.12 15.65
CA GLY A 429 -9.57 10.22 16.64
C GLY A 429 -11.03 9.89 16.36
N SER A 430 -11.34 9.42 15.14
CA SER A 430 -12.72 9.08 14.77
C SER A 430 -13.26 7.93 15.59
N THR A 431 -14.50 8.08 16.04
CA THR A 431 -15.25 7.08 16.79
C THR A 431 -16.63 6.87 16.17
N SER A 432 -17.22 5.72 16.41
CA SER A 432 -18.63 5.43 16.11
C SER A 432 -19.44 5.39 17.38
N THR A 433 -20.61 6.02 17.41
CA THR A 433 -21.51 6.01 18.57
C THR A 433 -22.18 4.65 18.76
N THR A 434 -22.34 3.90 17.68
CA THR A 434 -22.86 2.53 17.72
C THR A 434 -21.78 1.48 17.96
N GLY A 435 -20.50 1.86 17.93
CA GLY A 435 -19.36 0.95 17.95
C GLY A 435 -19.13 0.25 16.61
N SER A 436 -19.92 0.57 15.60
CA SER A 436 -19.87 -0.04 14.26
C SER A 436 -19.28 0.94 13.26
N PHE A 437 -18.19 0.58 12.60
CA PHE A 437 -17.59 1.38 11.52
C PHE A 437 -18.25 1.08 10.18
N LEU A 438 -19.58 1.14 10.14
CA LEU A 438 -20.39 0.79 8.98
C LEU A 438 -20.28 1.85 7.88
N LEU A 439 -19.19 1.80 7.15
CA LEU A 439 -18.96 2.53 5.92
C LEU A 439 -19.06 1.55 4.75
N GLY A 440 -20.07 1.71 3.93
CA GLY A 440 -20.26 0.86 2.75
C GLY A 440 -19.17 1.03 1.69
N SER A 441 -19.42 0.55 0.48
CA SER A 441 -18.47 0.69 -0.62
C SER A 441 -18.17 2.17 -0.92
N THR A 442 -16.89 2.47 -1.06
CA THR A 442 -16.38 3.79 -1.46
C THR A 442 -15.85 3.79 -2.90
N SER A 443 -16.15 2.73 -3.68
CA SER A 443 -15.61 2.54 -5.04
C SER A 443 -16.24 3.44 -6.10
N ALA A 444 -17.41 4.03 -5.84
CA ALA A 444 -18.04 4.97 -6.77
C ALA A 444 -17.10 6.16 -7.04
N SER A 445 -16.99 6.56 -8.31
CA SER A 445 -16.19 7.74 -8.72
C SER A 445 -16.67 9.04 -8.09
N THR A 446 -17.95 9.12 -7.72
CA THR A 446 -18.55 10.23 -6.96
C THR A 446 -18.24 10.19 -5.45
N SER A 447 -17.55 9.16 -4.98
CA SER A 447 -17.05 9.00 -3.62
C SER A 447 -15.52 9.01 -3.63
N LEU A 448 -14.86 7.91 -3.22
CA LEU A 448 -13.39 7.81 -3.24
C LEU A 448 -12.83 7.25 -4.55
N GLY A 449 -13.63 6.59 -5.39
CA GLY A 449 -13.16 5.84 -6.56
C GLY A 449 -12.34 4.60 -6.21
N GLN A 450 -12.30 4.22 -4.94
CA GLN A 450 -11.51 3.10 -4.43
C GLN A 450 -12.19 2.52 -3.18
N SER A 451 -12.30 1.18 -3.09
CA SER A 451 -12.75 0.46 -1.90
C SER A 451 -11.87 -0.77 -1.67
N PRO A 452 -11.68 -1.25 -0.44
CA PRO A 452 -10.81 -2.41 -0.20
C PRO A 452 -11.30 -3.64 -0.99
N LEU A 453 -10.38 -4.38 -1.61
CA LEU A 453 -10.67 -5.57 -2.41
C LEU A 453 -11.74 -5.34 -3.51
N THR A 454 -11.75 -4.18 -4.17
CA THR A 454 -12.65 -3.91 -5.32
C THR A 454 -11.89 -3.45 -6.55
N SER A 455 -10.65 -3.89 -6.71
CA SER A 455 -9.88 -3.58 -7.90
C SER A 455 -10.61 -4.06 -9.17
N PRO A 456 -10.64 -3.22 -10.25
CA PRO A 456 -11.39 -3.55 -11.46
C PRO A 456 -10.77 -4.68 -12.28
N THR A 457 -9.48 -4.95 -12.09
CA THR A 457 -8.75 -6.00 -12.81
C THR A 457 -7.67 -6.62 -11.93
N VAL A 458 -7.04 -7.70 -12.40
CA VAL A 458 -5.87 -8.32 -11.76
C VAL A 458 -4.65 -7.37 -11.68
N PHE A 459 -4.63 -6.31 -12.50
CA PHE A 459 -3.62 -5.25 -12.45
C PHE A 459 -3.84 -4.25 -11.31
N ASN A 460 -4.70 -4.54 -10.35
CA ASN A 460 -5.11 -3.67 -9.26
C ASN A 460 -5.96 -2.48 -9.73
N PHE A 461 -6.11 -1.45 -8.90
CA PHE A 461 -6.73 -0.17 -9.27
C PHE A 461 -5.91 0.60 -10.29
N TYR A 462 -4.60 0.39 -10.31
CA TYR A 462 -3.64 1.07 -11.16
C TYR A 462 -2.41 0.17 -11.41
N ARG A 463 -1.81 0.31 -12.60
CA ARG A 463 -0.60 -0.42 -12.97
C ARG A 463 0.61 0.21 -12.29
N PRO A 464 1.49 -0.56 -11.65
CA PRO A 464 2.66 -0.02 -10.94
C PRO A 464 3.66 0.75 -11.83
N GLY A 465 3.67 0.45 -13.11
CA GLY A 465 4.49 1.15 -14.11
C GLY A 465 3.75 2.25 -14.88
N TYR A 466 2.57 2.71 -14.40
CA TYR A 466 1.81 3.73 -15.11
C TYR A 466 2.55 5.07 -15.15
N VAL A 467 2.77 5.56 -16.36
CA VAL A 467 3.36 6.88 -16.66
C VAL A 467 2.24 7.74 -17.25
N PRO A 468 1.84 8.84 -16.57
CA PRO A 468 0.69 9.64 -17.02
C PRO A 468 1.00 10.40 -18.30
N PRO A 469 0.28 10.11 -19.41
CA PRO A 469 0.56 10.75 -20.70
C PRO A 469 0.21 12.24 -20.68
N GLY A 470 0.92 13.05 -21.48
CA GLY A 470 0.64 14.48 -21.61
C GLY A 470 1.00 15.32 -20.38
N THR A 471 1.69 14.76 -19.39
CA THR A 471 2.10 15.46 -18.17
C THR A 471 3.61 15.70 -18.13
N ARG A 472 4.07 16.57 -17.20
CA ARG A 472 5.50 16.74 -16.93
C ARG A 472 6.16 15.45 -16.41
N LEU A 473 5.44 14.62 -15.68
CA LEU A 473 5.91 13.30 -15.26
C LEU A 473 6.10 12.37 -16.47
N GLY A 474 5.13 12.38 -17.39
CA GLY A 474 5.20 11.61 -18.63
C GLY A 474 6.40 12.02 -19.51
N ALA A 475 6.66 13.31 -19.64
CA ALA A 475 7.81 13.82 -20.38
C ALA A 475 9.17 13.38 -19.79
N GLN A 476 9.21 13.02 -18.51
CA GLN A 476 10.38 12.54 -17.79
C GLN A 476 10.36 11.01 -17.58
N SER A 477 9.41 10.30 -18.16
CA SER A 477 9.19 8.85 -17.99
C SER A 477 9.06 8.42 -16.53
N LEU A 478 8.54 9.32 -15.67
CA LEU A 478 8.32 9.05 -14.25
C LEU A 478 6.98 8.35 -14.03
N THR A 479 7.00 7.31 -13.23
CA THR A 479 5.78 6.60 -12.86
C THR A 479 4.98 7.38 -11.82
N ALA A 480 3.67 7.36 -11.95
CA ALA A 480 2.73 7.84 -10.95
C ALA A 480 1.49 6.92 -10.96
N PRO A 481 1.63 5.70 -10.39
CA PRO A 481 0.63 4.64 -10.51
C PRO A 481 -0.77 5.10 -10.14
N GLU A 482 -0.91 5.77 -9.00
CA GLU A 482 -2.19 6.20 -8.45
C GLU A 482 -2.88 7.29 -9.29
N MET A 483 -2.18 7.96 -10.22
CA MET A 483 -2.81 8.88 -11.17
C MET A 483 -3.75 8.18 -12.14
N GLN A 484 -3.65 6.86 -12.29
CA GLN A 484 -4.55 6.12 -13.18
C GLN A 484 -6.00 6.12 -12.69
N ILE A 485 -6.24 6.36 -11.39
CA ILE A 485 -7.57 6.51 -10.79
C ILE A 485 -7.92 7.95 -10.43
N VAL A 486 -7.20 8.93 -11.00
CA VAL A 486 -7.43 10.36 -10.76
C VAL A 486 -7.94 11.00 -12.05
N ASP A 487 -9.20 11.39 -12.04
CA ASP A 487 -9.88 12.14 -13.08
C ASP A 487 -10.74 13.25 -12.48
N GLU A 488 -11.44 14.03 -13.30
CA GLU A 488 -12.28 15.14 -12.85
C GLU A 488 -13.39 14.70 -11.92
N VAL A 489 -13.96 13.50 -12.14
CA VAL A 489 -15.08 12.97 -11.35
C VAL A 489 -14.57 12.51 -9.99
N THR A 490 -13.50 11.73 -9.97
CA THR A 490 -12.91 11.20 -8.72
C THR A 490 -12.30 12.29 -7.85
N VAL A 491 -11.76 13.36 -8.43
CA VAL A 491 -11.31 14.55 -7.66
C VAL A 491 -12.49 15.25 -7.01
N ALA A 492 -13.57 15.49 -7.75
CA ALA A 492 -14.78 16.08 -7.18
C ALA A 492 -15.43 15.16 -6.13
N GLY A 493 -15.47 13.85 -6.40
CA GLY A 493 -15.96 12.82 -5.49
C GLY A 493 -15.18 12.81 -4.16
N TYR A 494 -13.86 12.84 -4.24
CA TYR A 494 -13.00 12.92 -3.05
C TYR A 494 -13.28 14.20 -2.24
N LEU A 495 -13.35 15.36 -2.88
CA LEU A 495 -13.61 16.64 -2.17
C LEU A 495 -14.96 16.64 -1.49
N ASN A 496 -16.01 16.13 -2.15
CA ASN A 496 -17.34 16.02 -1.56
C ASN A 496 -17.36 15.04 -0.38
N THR A 497 -16.72 13.89 -0.53
CA THR A 497 -16.59 12.90 0.55
C THR A 497 -15.83 13.47 1.74
N LEU A 498 -14.71 14.17 1.49
CA LEU A 498 -13.92 14.81 2.54
C LEU A 498 -14.73 15.92 3.25
N GLN A 499 -15.47 16.75 2.50
CA GLN A 499 -16.32 17.78 3.08
C GLN A 499 -17.40 17.16 3.99
N GLY A 500 -18.02 16.08 3.54
CA GLY A 500 -18.98 15.31 4.35
C GLY A 500 -18.32 14.75 5.61
N ALA A 501 -17.17 14.09 5.46
CA ALA A 501 -16.41 13.50 6.57
C ALA A 501 -16.07 14.53 7.64
N VAL A 502 -15.44 15.63 7.24
CA VAL A 502 -15.01 16.70 8.16
C VAL A 502 -16.22 17.43 8.76
N GLY A 503 -17.26 17.66 7.96
CA GLY A 503 -18.45 18.40 8.40
C GLY A 503 -19.35 17.61 9.34
N ASN A 504 -19.73 16.41 8.95
CA ASN A 504 -20.81 15.65 9.58
C ASN A 504 -20.40 14.25 10.06
N GLY A 505 -19.27 13.72 9.57
CA GLY A 505 -18.86 12.34 9.70
C GLY A 505 -19.20 11.50 8.45
N VAL A 506 -18.84 10.22 8.49
CA VAL A 506 -19.07 9.25 7.41
C VAL A 506 -19.83 8.03 7.91
N GLY A 507 -20.16 7.13 7.00
CA GLY A 507 -20.88 5.90 7.30
C GLY A 507 -22.38 6.08 7.40
N SER A 508 -23.08 5.01 7.83
CA SER A 508 -24.54 5.02 8.00
C SER A 508 -24.94 6.10 8.98
N SER A 509 -25.86 6.99 8.57
CA SER A 509 -26.32 8.13 9.37
C SER A 509 -25.19 9.05 9.88
N SER A 510 -24.06 9.09 9.19
CA SER A 510 -22.85 9.84 9.60
C SER A 510 -22.39 9.49 11.03
N ASP A 511 -22.44 8.22 11.38
CA ASP A 511 -22.12 7.73 12.74
C ASP A 511 -20.64 7.82 13.08
N ILE A 512 -19.75 7.67 12.07
CA ILE A 512 -18.30 7.74 12.27
C ILE A 512 -17.86 9.20 12.23
N LYS A 513 -17.48 9.76 13.37
CA LYS A 513 -17.14 11.19 13.53
C LYS A 513 -15.78 11.39 14.14
N ALA A 514 -15.04 12.38 13.62
CA ALA A 514 -13.82 12.87 14.25
C ALA A 514 -14.14 13.68 15.52
N SER A 515 -13.25 13.60 16.51
CA SER A 515 -13.42 14.30 17.78
C SER A 515 -13.14 15.80 17.68
N TYR A 516 -12.08 16.20 16.99
CA TYR A 516 -11.54 17.57 16.92
C TYR A 516 -11.31 18.26 18.28
N ALA A 517 -11.43 17.59 19.42
CA ALA A 517 -11.34 18.21 20.73
C ALA A 517 -10.02 18.96 20.95
N ARG A 518 -8.91 18.40 20.47
CA ARG A 518 -7.57 19.01 20.58
C ARG A 518 -7.41 20.23 19.67
N GLU A 519 -7.98 20.21 18.49
CA GLU A 519 -7.99 21.30 17.52
C GLU A 519 -8.88 22.45 18.03
N VAL A 520 -10.05 22.15 18.56
CA VAL A 520 -10.98 23.13 19.16
C VAL A 520 -10.34 23.86 20.33
N ALA A 521 -9.60 23.16 21.17
CA ALA A 521 -8.94 23.75 22.35
C ALA A 521 -7.95 24.87 22.00
N ILE A 522 -7.40 24.88 20.80
CA ILE A 522 -6.42 25.87 20.32
C ILE A 522 -6.96 26.76 19.19
N ALA A 523 -8.20 26.56 18.76
CA ALA A 523 -8.77 27.21 17.57
C ALA A 523 -9.03 28.73 17.74
N SER A 524 -8.87 29.29 18.92
CA SER A 524 -8.80 30.74 19.13
C SER A 524 -7.59 31.37 18.45
N ASP A 525 -6.45 30.65 18.40
CA ASP A 525 -5.25 31.01 17.64
C ASP A 525 -5.24 30.22 16.31
N ALA A 526 -5.54 30.91 15.21
CA ALA A 526 -5.57 30.30 13.89
C ALA A 526 -4.20 29.76 13.45
N THR A 527 -3.11 30.37 13.89
CA THR A 527 -1.75 29.95 13.57
C THR A 527 -1.41 28.63 14.25
N ALA A 528 -1.64 28.55 15.56
CA ALA A 528 -1.43 27.32 16.33
C ALA A 528 -2.30 26.16 15.80
N LEU A 529 -3.56 26.44 15.43
CA LEU A 529 -4.46 25.46 14.84
C LEU A 529 -3.92 24.91 13.51
N VAL A 530 -3.49 25.78 12.59
CA VAL A 530 -2.99 25.37 11.28
C VAL A 530 -1.66 24.62 11.41
N ASP A 531 -0.80 25.01 12.33
CA ASP A 531 0.45 24.30 12.61
C ASP A 531 0.18 22.89 13.16
N ARG A 532 -0.81 22.73 14.05
CA ARG A 532 -1.23 21.40 14.48
C ARG A 532 -1.78 20.55 13.34
N VAL A 533 -2.64 21.09 12.48
CA VAL A 533 -3.16 20.36 11.33
C VAL A 533 -2.03 19.99 10.37
N ASN A 534 -1.08 20.91 10.10
CA ASN A 534 0.12 20.64 9.32
C ASN A 534 0.90 19.44 9.88
N ARG A 535 1.10 19.42 11.20
CA ARG A 535 1.74 18.31 11.90
C ARG A 535 0.98 17.01 11.69
N MET A 536 -0.31 16.96 11.96
CA MET A 536 -1.08 15.71 11.98
C MET A 536 -1.29 15.08 10.60
N VAL A 537 -1.30 15.84 9.51
CA VAL A 537 -1.63 15.31 8.18
C VAL A 537 -0.60 15.60 7.09
N MET A 538 0.31 16.56 7.29
CA MET A 538 1.28 16.98 6.28
C MET A 538 2.75 16.87 6.71
N ASN A 539 3.04 16.24 7.84
CA ASN A 539 4.39 15.98 8.33
C ASN A 539 5.23 17.28 8.44
N GLU A 540 4.61 18.39 8.84
CA GLU A 540 5.17 19.76 8.89
C GLU A 540 5.67 20.28 7.52
N GLN A 541 5.22 19.71 6.41
CA GLN A 541 5.69 20.07 5.05
C GLN A 541 4.74 21.02 4.30
N MET A 542 3.77 21.62 4.97
CA MET A 542 2.89 22.63 4.37
C MET A 542 3.70 23.86 3.93
N SER A 543 3.54 24.27 2.67
CA SER A 543 4.19 25.48 2.18
C SER A 543 3.72 26.73 2.94
N SER A 544 4.58 27.75 3.03
CA SER A 544 4.22 29.03 3.66
C SER A 544 3.01 29.68 2.99
N THR A 545 2.86 29.51 1.66
CA THR A 545 1.71 30.02 0.90
C THR A 545 0.41 29.35 1.32
N LEU A 546 0.39 28.00 1.38
CA LEU A 546 -0.79 27.26 1.80
C LEU A 546 -1.13 27.58 3.26
N ARG A 547 -0.11 27.59 4.14
CA ARG A 547 -0.26 27.92 5.55
C ARG A 547 -0.91 29.29 5.74
N SER A 548 -0.39 30.32 5.08
CA SER A 548 -0.94 31.69 5.18
C SER A 548 -2.40 31.75 4.71
N ARG A 549 -2.74 31.07 3.60
CA ARG A 549 -4.13 31.04 3.09
C ARG A 549 -5.08 30.35 4.06
N ILE A 550 -4.67 29.25 4.69
CA ILE A 550 -5.51 28.55 5.67
C ILE A 550 -5.67 29.43 6.92
N VAL A 551 -4.60 30.04 7.44
CA VAL A 551 -4.67 30.96 8.60
C VAL A 551 -5.62 32.13 8.33
N GLU A 552 -5.52 32.76 7.15
CA GLU A 552 -6.43 33.83 6.73
C GLU A 552 -7.87 33.38 6.70
N SER A 553 -8.14 32.22 6.09
CA SER A 553 -9.50 31.65 5.99
C SER A 553 -10.08 31.29 7.36
N VAL A 554 -9.27 30.75 8.25
CA VAL A 554 -9.68 30.43 9.63
C VAL A 554 -9.99 31.70 10.40
N ASN A 555 -9.19 32.77 10.28
CA ASN A 555 -9.41 34.06 10.93
C ASN A 555 -10.68 34.77 10.41
N ALA A 556 -11.11 34.51 9.17
CA ALA A 556 -12.37 35.03 8.65
C ALA A 556 -13.61 34.49 9.39
N ILE A 557 -13.47 33.38 10.12
CA ILE A 557 -14.52 32.91 11.04
C ILE A 557 -14.35 33.64 12.37
N ALA A 558 -15.17 34.67 12.61
CA ALA A 558 -15.14 35.41 13.87
C ALA A 558 -15.55 34.49 15.05
N VAL A 559 -14.75 34.52 16.12
CA VAL A 559 -15.15 33.95 17.41
C VAL A 559 -15.96 35.00 18.15
N PRO A 560 -17.24 34.77 18.44
CA PRO A 560 -18.09 35.77 19.06
C PRO A 560 -17.64 36.08 20.49
N SER A 561 -17.80 37.34 20.90
CA SER A 561 -17.48 37.84 22.24
C SER A 561 -18.53 38.86 22.72
N GLY A 562 -18.63 39.06 24.02
CA GLY A 562 -19.57 40.01 24.63
C GLY A 562 -20.55 39.35 25.61
N ALA A 563 -21.25 40.19 26.38
CA ALA A 563 -22.07 39.74 27.53
C ALA A 563 -23.30 38.90 27.17
N THR A 564 -23.75 38.94 25.90
CA THR A 564 -24.89 38.15 25.40
C THR A 564 -24.49 36.89 24.64
N VAL A 565 -23.20 36.66 24.49
CA VAL A 565 -22.68 35.50 23.75
C VAL A 565 -22.69 34.27 24.64
N THR A 566 -23.30 33.18 24.13
CA THR A 566 -23.32 31.89 24.84
C THR A 566 -22.04 31.08 24.54
N GLN A 567 -21.65 30.23 25.49
CA GLN A 567 -20.53 29.28 25.29
C GLN A 567 -20.74 28.42 24.04
N ALA A 568 -21.97 27.96 23.78
CA ALA A 568 -22.30 27.18 22.59
C ALA A 568 -22.01 27.91 21.26
N GLN A 569 -22.16 29.23 21.23
CA GLN A 569 -21.80 30.03 20.04
C GLN A 569 -20.29 30.13 19.85
N ILE A 570 -19.55 30.24 20.94
CA ILE A 570 -18.07 30.21 20.93
C ILE A 570 -17.59 28.85 20.46
N ASP A 571 -18.08 27.77 21.06
CA ASP A 571 -17.69 26.39 20.73
C ASP A 571 -18.00 26.06 19.27
N ALA A 572 -19.14 26.50 18.75
CA ALA A 572 -19.51 26.32 17.35
C ALA A 572 -18.54 27.06 16.40
N ALA A 573 -18.11 28.26 16.75
CA ALA A 573 -17.14 29.01 15.96
C ALA A 573 -15.75 28.34 15.96
N LEU A 574 -15.28 27.88 17.12
CA LEU A 574 -14.00 27.17 17.27
C LEU A 574 -14.02 25.84 16.52
N LEU A 575 -15.12 25.08 16.60
CA LEU A 575 -15.30 23.83 15.83
C LEU A 575 -15.29 24.12 14.32
N ASN A 576 -15.96 25.16 13.86
CA ASN A 576 -15.97 25.55 12.44
C ASN A 576 -14.58 25.95 11.95
N ARG A 577 -13.78 26.66 12.76
CA ARG A 577 -12.36 26.94 12.48
C ARG A 577 -11.56 25.66 12.31
N SER A 578 -11.71 24.73 13.25
CA SER A 578 -11.01 23.43 13.23
C SER A 578 -11.36 22.63 11.97
N LYS A 579 -12.65 22.50 11.65
CA LYS A 579 -13.13 21.82 10.45
C LYS A 579 -12.63 22.46 9.17
N LEU A 580 -12.62 23.80 9.09
CA LEU A 580 -12.12 24.51 7.91
C LEU A 580 -10.63 24.27 7.71
N ALA A 581 -9.82 24.36 8.77
CA ALA A 581 -8.38 24.10 8.69
C ALA A 581 -8.07 22.68 8.18
N VAL A 582 -8.75 21.67 8.74
CA VAL A 582 -8.60 20.25 8.34
C VAL A 582 -9.02 20.06 6.88
N PHE A 583 -10.19 20.58 6.49
CA PHE A 583 -10.69 20.45 5.12
C PHE A 583 -9.73 21.07 4.11
N MET A 584 -9.30 22.32 4.33
CA MET A 584 -8.41 23.01 3.40
C MET A 584 -7.04 22.34 3.28
N ALA A 585 -6.48 21.85 4.39
CA ALA A 585 -5.23 21.12 4.36
C ALA A 585 -5.36 19.82 3.54
N MET A 586 -6.36 18.98 3.83
CA MET A 586 -6.53 17.68 3.19
C MET A 586 -7.07 17.77 1.76
N ALA A 587 -7.71 18.88 1.38
CA ALA A 587 -8.12 19.15 0.00
C ALA A 587 -6.97 19.69 -0.88
N SER A 588 -5.82 20.05 -0.27
CA SER A 588 -4.71 20.65 -1.00
C SER A 588 -3.93 19.63 -1.83
N PRO A 589 -3.39 20.02 -2.99
CA PRO A 589 -2.48 19.16 -3.76
C PRO A 589 -1.22 18.77 -2.96
N GLU A 590 -0.78 19.60 -2.03
CA GLU A 590 0.39 19.33 -1.18
C GLU A 590 0.13 18.15 -0.23
N TYR A 591 -1.08 18.02 0.33
CA TYR A 591 -1.47 16.86 1.12
C TYR A 591 -1.62 15.59 0.29
N ILE A 592 -2.16 15.70 -0.93
CA ILE A 592 -2.42 14.54 -1.80
C ILE A 592 -1.12 13.80 -2.15
N VAL A 593 0.01 14.51 -2.20
CA VAL A 593 1.32 13.91 -2.46
C VAL A 593 2.04 13.60 -1.14
N GLN A 594 2.28 12.31 -0.88
CA GLN A 594 3.14 11.85 0.21
C GLN A 594 4.60 12.08 -0.19
N ARG A 595 5.37 12.75 0.67
CA ARG A 595 6.81 12.99 0.50
C ARG A 595 7.63 12.52 1.68
#